data_1e2607f4c9bf73fb2d7a0a822cdeaa76
#
_entry.id   1e2607f4c9bf73fb2d7a0a822cdeaa76
#
_cell.length_a   1.000
_cell.length_b   1.000
_cell.length_c   1.000
_cell.angle_alpha   90.00
_cell.angle_beta   90.00
_cell.angle_gamma   90.00
#
_symmetry.space_group_name_H-M   'P 1'
#
loop_
_entity.id
_entity.type
_entity.pdbx_description
1 polymer ?
#
loop_
_entity_poly.entity_id
_entity_poly.type
_entity_poly.pdbx_seq_one_letter_code
_entity_poly.pdbx_strand_id
1 'polypeptide(L)'
;MDVKLLVVIHAEEEFDWDQGFNSRNTAVTHHHALIPFMGELIETGAKITLAMDYPFVESAGGREVIAHYQSNAAQCVEFAAHLHPWVNPPNVSHDQSVTDFESYPCNLAPDLEYEKISRLTEKIQAVSGVSPVTYLAGRYGFGPVTSEHLRTLGYQVDLSISAYCDFSHQQGPDFSEYTNALFVENAIRHIPHTSSWLSVSKQVAKKANQCPAWCRTFNSKYLTRFIAKALRISRHRLSPEGNDLSQLQAITQAQMAIGQDVFVLSFHSPSLVAGMTPYVPTTKDCERLKYTTRRYIEWFLRELNGEIVLAKDMAVSQG
;
A
#
# COMPACT_ATOMS: atom_id res chain seq x y z
N MET A 1 -11.40 22.39 -3.55
CA MET A 1 -11.56 20.92 -3.57
C MET A 1 -10.90 20.43 -2.29
N ASP A 2 -11.64 19.76 -1.42
CA ASP A 2 -11.07 19.25 -0.17
C ASP A 2 -10.33 17.96 -0.50
N VAL A 3 -9.01 18.05 -0.67
CA VAL A 3 -8.19 16.91 -1.02
C VAL A 3 -7.70 16.19 0.24
N LYS A 4 -7.74 14.85 0.21
CA LYS A 4 -7.36 13.99 1.33
C LYS A 4 -6.17 13.10 0.97
N LEU A 5 -5.28 12.92 1.92
CA LEU A 5 -4.13 12.01 1.81
C LEU A 5 -4.20 10.96 2.91
N LEU A 6 -4.09 9.70 2.52
CA LEU A 6 -3.77 8.59 3.39
C LEU A 6 -2.27 8.32 3.31
N VAL A 7 -1.59 8.27 4.44
CA VAL A 7 -0.20 7.83 4.53
C VAL A 7 -0.21 6.39 5.05
N VAL A 8 0.12 5.45 4.19
CA VAL A 8 0.07 4.01 4.48
C VAL A 8 1.49 3.46 4.53
N ILE A 9 1.88 2.92 5.66
CA ILE A 9 3.15 2.22 5.82
C ILE A 9 2.87 0.72 5.86
N HIS A 10 3.47 -0.02 4.92
CA HIS A 10 3.47 -1.48 4.97
C HIS A 10 4.49 -1.90 6.03
N ALA A 11 4.02 -2.20 7.23
CA ALA A 11 4.83 -2.64 8.35
C ALA A 11 4.95 -4.16 8.30
N GLU A 12 6.04 -4.63 7.77
CA GLU A 12 6.20 -6.00 7.33
C GLU A 12 7.55 -6.59 7.71
N GLU A 13 7.69 -7.89 7.50
CA GLU A 13 8.93 -8.60 7.65
C GLU A 13 10.02 -8.10 6.67
N GLU A 14 11.27 -8.37 6.99
CA GLU A 14 12.43 -8.16 6.12
C GLU A 14 12.46 -9.26 5.06
N PHE A 15 11.80 -8.99 3.92
CA PHE A 15 11.67 -9.96 2.83
C PHE A 15 13.03 -10.29 2.20
N ASP A 16 13.29 -11.57 1.99
CA ASP A 16 14.49 -12.04 1.28
C ASP A 16 14.26 -11.99 -0.24
N TRP A 17 14.74 -10.93 -0.87
CA TRP A 17 14.57 -10.69 -2.32
C TRP A 17 15.28 -11.71 -3.22
N ASP A 18 16.25 -12.45 -2.69
CA ASP A 18 17.02 -13.46 -3.42
C ASP A 18 16.38 -14.86 -3.33
N GLN A 19 15.73 -15.19 -2.21
CA GLN A 19 15.14 -16.51 -1.96
C GLN A 19 13.62 -16.58 -2.21
N GLY A 20 12.97 -15.45 -2.44
CA GLY A 20 11.54 -15.40 -2.71
C GLY A 20 10.66 -15.65 -1.47
N PHE A 21 9.44 -16.15 -1.69
CA PHE A 21 8.41 -16.29 -0.66
C PHE A 21 8.70 -17.50 0.24
N ASN A 22 9.17 -17.25 1.46
CA ASN A 22 9.52 -18.27 2.41
C ASN A 22 8.97 -17.97 3.81
N SER A 23 8.36 -18.94 4.46
CA SER A 23 7.76 -18.79 5.79
C SER A 23 8.74 -18.53 6.92
N ARG A 24 10.05 -18.65 6.66
CA ARG A 24 11.12 -18.30 7.61
C ARG A 24 11.51 -16.83 7.58
N ASN A 25 11.05 -16.06 6.60
CA ASN A 25 11.31 -14.63 6.51
C ASN A 25 10.45 -13.90 7.55
N THR A 26 10.86 -13.86 8.79
CA THR A 26 10.08 -13.30 9.91
C THR A 26 10.84 -12.23 10.69
N ALA A 27 12.01 -11.81 10.22
CA ALA A 27 12.82 -10.82 10.90
C ALA A 27 12.17 -9.42 10.81
N VAL A 28 12.19 -8.68 11.93
CA VAL A 28 11.73 -7.29 12.03
C VAL A 28 12.74 -6.55 12.91
N THR A 29 13.85 -6.10 12.30
CA THR A 29 14.91 -5.36 13.03
C THR A 29 14.87 -3.86 12.76
N HIS A 30 14.21 -3.43 11.67
CA HIS A 30 14.13 -2.04 11.23
C HIS A 30 13.19 -1.15 12.08
N HIS A 31 12.50 -1.70 13.09
CA HIS A 31 11.62 -0.97 14.00
C HIS A 31 12.29 0.25 14.65
N HIS A 32 13.60 0.15 14.93
CA HIS A 32 14.41 1.25 15.50
C HIS A 32 14.50 2.48 14.56
N ALA A 33 14.34 2.30 13.24
CA ALA A 33 14.27 3.39 12.28
C ALA A 33 12.82 3.85 12.05
N LEU A 34 11.84 2.95 12.21
CA LEU A 34 10.43 3.23 11.99
C LEU A 34 9.86 4.17 13.07
N ILE A 35 10.13 3.91 14.36
CA ILE A 35 9.63 4.73 15.46
C ILE A 35 10.00 6.21 15.27
N PRO A 36 11.28 6.61 15.18
CA PRO A 36 11.61 8.03 15.04
C PRO A 36 11.07 8.64 13.76
N PHE A 37 11.06 7.90 12.64
CA PHE A 37 10.57 8.45 11.38
C PHE A 37 9.05 8.68 11.37
N MET A 38 8.26 7.77 11.92
CA MET A 38 6.83 8.01 12.11
C MET A 38 6.59 9.22 13.02
N GLY A 39 7.39 9.40 14.08
CA GLY A 39 7.36 10.58 14.94
C GLY A 39 7.57 11.87 14.17
N GLU A 40 8.63 11.94 13.34
CA GLU A 40 8.89 13.08 12.47
C GLU A 40 7.71 13.39 11.52
N LEU A 41 7.07 12.37 10.94
CA LEU A 41 5.92 12.57 10.07
C LEU A 41 4.71 13.09 10.84
N ILE A 42 4.45 12.58 12.05
CA ILE A 42 3.36 13.04 12.91
C ILE A 42 3.57 14.49 13.34
N GLU A 43 4.80 14.89 13.65
CA GLU A 43 5.15 16.29 13.95
C GLU A 43 4.87 17.23 12.76
N THR A 44 4.95 16.73 11.53
CA THR A 44 4.55 17.52 10.34
C THR A 44 3.04 17.57 10.12
N GLY A 45 2.24 16.88 10.93
CA GLY A 45 0.79 16.82 10.83
C GLY A 45 0.27 15.56 10.14
N ALA A 46 1.10 14.54 9.93
CA ALA A 46 0.65 13.29 9.34
C ALA A 46 -0.19 12.46 10.32
N LYS A 47 -1.18 11.76 9.76
CA LYS A 47 -1.82 10.60 10.36
C LYS A 47 -1.40 9.37 9.55
N ILE A 48 -1.15 8.24 10.20
CA ILE A 48 -0.52 7.07 9.59
C ILE A 48 -1.40 5.84 9.77
N THR A 49 -1.75 5.20 8.67
CA THR A 49 -2.31 3.84 8.67
C THR A 49 -1.14 2.85 8.59
N LEU A 50 -0.85 2.17 9.69
CA LEU A 50 0.21 1.18 9.81
C LEU A 50 -0.38 -0.19 9.47
N ALA A 51 -0.19 -0.65 8.24
CA ALA A 51 -0.66 -1.94 7.75
C ALA A 51 0.36 -3.02 8.11
N MET A 52 0.01 -3.87 9.09
CA MET A 52 0.95 -4.78 9.76
C MET A 52 0.73 -6.22 9.33
N ASP A 53 1.82 -6.91 8.99
CA ASP A 53 1.83 -8.34 8.76
C ASP A 53 1.95 -9.15 10.08
N TYR A 54 1.82 -10.47 9.96
CA TYR A 54 1.86 -11.34 11.13
C TYR A 54 3.23 -11.34 11.84
N PRO A 55 4.38 -11.46 11.14
CA PRO A 55 5.70 -11.36 11.77
C PRO A 55 5.95 -10.02 12.46
N PHE A 56 5.51 -8.92 11.85
CA PHE A 56 5.65 -7.60 12.47
C PHE A 56 4.93 -7.55 13.83
N VAL A 57 3.66 -7.97 13.86
CA VAL A 57 2.85 -7.98 15.09
C VAL A 57 3.38 -8.98 16.13
N GLU A 58 3.97 -10.11 15.69
CA GLU A 58 4.54 -11.13 16.57
C GLU A 58 5.88 -10.71 17.16
N SER A 59 6.70 -9.97 16.43
CA SER A 59 8.06 -9.60 16.84
C SER A 59 8.10 -8.67 18.06
N ALA A 60 9.20 -8.72 18.79
CA ALA A 60 9.44 -7.78 19.89
C ALA A 60 9.50 -6.33 19.38
N GLY A 61 10.15 -6.11 18.23
CA GLY A 61 10.24 -4.77 17.61
C GLY A 61 8.90 -4.20 17.18
N GLY A 62 8.05 -5.01 16.53
CA GLY A 62 6.71 -4.56 16.14
C GLY A 62 5.83 -4.24 17.35
N ARG A 63 5.90 -5.06 18.42
CA ARG A 63 5.20 -4.77 19.69
C ARG A 63 5.67 -3.48 20.34
N GLU A 64 6.98 -3.16 20.26
CA GLU A 64 7.51 -1.88 20.72
C GLU A 64 6.92 -0.70 19.95
N VAL A 65 6.83 -0.78 18.61
CA VAL A 65 6.18 0.22 17.75
C VAL A 65 4.71 0.42 18.15
N ILE A 66 3.96 -0.68 18.29
CA ILE A 66 2.54 -0.65 18.67
C ILE A 66 2.37 0.02 20.03
N ALA A 67 3.10 -0.41 21.06
CA ALA A 67 3.01 0.13 22.41
C ALA A 67 3.40 1.62 22.47
N HIS A 68 4.44 2.00 21.71
CA HIS A 68 4.89 3.40 21.63
C HIS A 68 3.77 4.32 21.11
N TYR A 69 3.14 3.96 19.99
CA TYR A 69 2.12 4.81 19.37
C TYR A 69 0.77 4.75 20.04
N GLN A 70 0.41 3.64 20.67
CA GLN A 70 -0.79 3.58 21.52
C GLN A 70 -0.69 4.55 22.70
N SER A 71 0.49 4.65 23.31
CA SER A 71 0.70 5.48 24.49
C SER A 71 0.86 6.97 24.15
N ASN A 72 1.45 7.29 22.99
CA ASN A 72 1.91 8.66 22.70
C ASN A 72 1.12 9.36 21.59
N ALA A 73 0.48 8.63 20.67
CA ALA A 73 -0.16 9.22 19.49
C ALA A 73 -1.33 8.37 18.94
N ALA A 74 -2.16 7.81 19.80
CA ALA A 74 -3.27 6.92 19.42
C ALA A 74 -4.25 7.54 18.41
N GLN A 75 -4.41 8.85 18.39
CA GLN A 75 -5.26 9.58 17.43
C GLN A 75 -4.60 9.78 16.07
N CYS A 76 -3.28 9.58 15.97
CA CYS A 76 -2.51 9.79 14.74
C CYS A 76 -2.14 8.48 14.04
N VAL A 77 -2.32 7.33 14.69
CA VAL A 77 -1.94 6.03 14.14
C VAL A 77 -3.11 5.05 14.17
N GLU A 78 -3.37 4.43 13.05
CA GLU A 78 -4.29 3.30 12.90
C GLU A 78 -3.50 2.02 12.70
N PHE A 79 -3.89 0.95 13.39
CA PHE A 79 -3.34 -0.39 13.20
C PHE A 79 -4.24 -1.18 12.24
N ALA A 80 -3.76 -1.42 11.03
CA ALA A 80 -4.46 -2.14 9.97
C ALA A 80 -3.82 -3.51 9.73
N ALA A 81 -4.56 -4.43 9.10
CA ALA A 81 -4.06 -5.75 8.76
C ALA A 81 -3.42 -5.76 7.37
N HIS A 82 -2.25 -6.41 7.26
CA HIS A 82 -1.53 -6.64 6.00
C HIS A 82 -1.19 -8.11 5.84
N LEU A 83 -1.92 -8.83 4.98
CA LEU A 83 -1.75 -10.28 4.88
C LEU A 83 -0.67 -10.69 3.88
N HIS A 84 0.45 -11.22 4.39
CA HIS A 84 1.45 -11.94 3.60
C HIS A 84 1.24 -13.46 3.72
N PRO A 85 0.72 -14.16 2.70
CA PRO A 85 0.36 -15.57 2.81
C PRO A 85 1.48 -16.50 3.24
N TRP A 86 2.74 -16.20 2.85
CA TRP A 86 3.91 -17.05 3.11
C TRP A 86 4.39 -17.04 4.55
N VAL A 87 4.15 -15.97 5.30
CA VAL A 87 4.57 -15.82 6.70
C VAL A 87 3.41 -15.82 7.70
N ASN A 88 2.16 -15.72 7.20
CA ASN A 88 0.97 -15.73 8.06
C ASN A 88 0.47 -17.17 8.26
N PRO A 89 0.30 -17.65 9.50
CA PRO A 89 -0.27 -18.97 9.77
C PRO A 89 -1.75 -19.05 9.36
N PRO A 90 -2.27 -20.28 9.05
CA PRO A 90 -1.55 -21.54 9.10
C PRO A 90 -0.62 -21.73 7.92
N ASN A 91 0.55 -22.30 8.15
CA ASN A 91 1.46 -22.69 7.08
C ASN A 91 1.08 -24.08 6.57
N VAL A 92 0.76 -24.20 5.28
CA VAL A 92 0.28 -25.43 4.65
C VAL A 92 1.37 -26.21 3.94
N SER A 93 2.53 -25.61 3.67
CA SER A 93 3.65 -26.27 2.99
C SER A 93 4.68 -26.80 3.98
N HIS A 94 5.07 -28.09 3.80
CA HIS A 94 6.21 -28.66 4.50
C HIS A 94 7.55 -28.06 4.07
N ASP A 95 7.63 -27.56 2.82
CA ASP A 95 8.87 -27.04 2.22
C ASP A 95 9.15 -25.57 2.56
N GLN A 96 8.28 -24.91 3.31
CA GLN A 96 8.41 -23.51 3.76
C GLN A 96 8.49 -22.47 2.62
N SER A 97 8.50 -22.88 1.37
CA SER A 97 8.43 -22.01 0.19
C SER A 97 7.03 -21.98 -0.38
N VAL A 98 6.64 -20.82 -0.89
CA VAL A 98 5.34 -20.55 -1.49
C VAL A 98 5.58 -20.12 -2.93
N THR A 99 4.77 -20.61 -3.85
CA THR A 99 4.83 -20.22 -5.27
C THR A 99 4.35 -18.78 -5.49
N ASP A 100 4.69 -18.19 -6.65
CA ASP A 100 4.12 -16.89 -7.03
C ASP A 100 2.59 -16.86 -6.94
N PHE A 101 1.94 -17.94 -7.38
CA PHE A 101 0.48 -18.09 -7.32
C PHE A 101 -0.05 -18.03 -5.88
N GLU A 102 0.51 -18.83 -4.98
CA GLU A 102 0.08 -18.92 -3.58
C GLU A 102 0.48 -17.72 -2.74
N SER A 103 1.38 -16.87 -3.24
CA SER A 103 1.79 -15.63 -2.56
C SER A 103 0.74 -14.50 -2.64
N TYR A 104 -0.28 -14.67 -3.50
CA TYR A 104 -1.43 -13.77 -3.56
C TYR A 104 -2.57 -14.31 -2.69
N PRO A 105 -3.06 -13.59 -1.67
CA PRO A 105 -4.18 -14.03 -0.84
C PRO A 105 -5.39 -14.54 -1.63
N CYS A 106 -5.80 -13.80 -2.66
CA CYS A 106 -6.97 -14.14 -3.49
C CYS A 106 -6.85 -15.44 -4.30
N ASN A 107 -5.66 -16.03 -4.38
CA ASN A 107 -5.42 -17.31 -5.07
C ASN A 107 -5.48 -18.51 -4.13
N LEU A 108 -5.57 -18.29 -2.84
CA LEU A 108 -5.70 -19.36 -1.85
C LEU A 108 -7.09 -19.98 -1.92
N ALA A 109 -7.21 -21.22 -1.41
CA ALA A 109 -8.53 -21.79 -1.17
C ALA A 109 -9.31 -20.86 -0.21
N PRO A 110 -10.62 -20.63 -0.43
CA PRO A 110 -11.41 -19.68 0.34
C PRO A 110 -11.30 -19.85 1.85
N ASP A 111 -11.40 -21.08 2.35
CA ASP A 111 -11.31 -21.37 3.79
C ASP A 111 -9.92 -21.03 4.35
N LEU A 112 -8.86 -21.24 3.56
CA LEU A 112 -7.50 -20.93 3.96
C LEU A 112 -7.26 -19.41 3.99
N GLU A 113 -7.74 -18.68 2.98
CA GLU A 113 -7.67 -17.23 2.97
C GLU A 113 -8.39 -16.64 4.20
N TYR A 114 -9.63 -17.10 4.46
CA TYR A 114 -10.40 -16.68 5.64
C TYR A 114 -9.65 -16.95 6.94
N GLU A 115 -9.12 -18.17 7.12
CA GLU A 115 -8.40 -18.54 8.33
C GLU A 115 -7.15 -17.68 8.55
N LYS A 116 -6.41 -17.39 7.47
CA LYS A 116 -5.23 -16.51 7.57
C LYS A 116 -5.60 -15.08 7.96
N ILE A 117 -6.63 -14.50 7.36
CA ILE A 117 -7.13 -13.16 7.71
C ILE A 117 -7.62 -13.14 9.16
N SER A 118 -8.39 -14.15 9.59
CA SER A 118 -8.89 -14.28 10.96
C SER A 118 -7.75 -14.32 11.97
N ARG A 119 -6.73 -15.16 11.75
CA ARG A 119 -5.58 -15.26 12.65
C ARG A 119 -4.78 -13.96 12.75
N LEU A 120 -4.61 -13.26 11.63
CA LEU A 120 -3.96 -11.95 11.64
C LEU A 120 -4.79 -10.93 12.42
N THR A 121 -6.11 -10.90 12.21
CA THR A 121 -7.05 -10.03 12.93
C THR A 121 -6.97 -10.26 14.44
N GLU A 122 -7.08 -11.52 14.87
CA GLU A 122 -6.97 -11.92 16.27
C GLU A 122 -5.62 -11.54 16.88
N LYS A 123 -4.53 -11.71 16.09
CA LYS A 123 -3.18 -11.36 16.53
C LYS A 123 -3.03 -9.85 16.75
N ILE A 124 -3.49 -9.04 15.80
CA ILE A 124 -3.48 -7.59 15.94
C ILE A 124 -4.28 -7.17 17.15
N GLN A 125 -5.51 -7.69 17.30
CA GLN A 125 -6.35 -7.39 18.44
C GLN A 125 -5.72 -7.78 19.78
N ALA A 126 -5.09 -8.95 19.86
CA ALA A 126 -4.44 -9.42 21.09
C ALA A 126 -3.25 -8.55 21.51
N VAL A 127 -2.50 -7.99 20.56
CA VAL A 127 -1.31 -7.16 20.84
C VAL A 127 -1.69 -5.70 21.02
N SER A 128 -2.57 -5.16 20.17
CA SER A 128 -2.94 -3.75 20.16
C SER A 128 -4.17 -3.43 21.00
N GLY A 129 -4.94 -4.42 21.45
CA GLY A 129 -6.22 -4.21 22.14
C GLY A 129 -7.35 -3.68 21.25
N VAL A 130 -7.11 -3.48 19.93
CA VAL A 130 -8.07 -2.92 18.97
C VAL A 130 -8.23 -3.86 17.80
N SER A 131 -9.47 -4.20 17.43
CA SER A 131 -9.74 -4.94 16.19
C SER A 131 -9.44 -4.04 14.98
N PRO A 132 -8.63 -4.50 13.99
CA PRO A 132 -8.41 -3.74 12.78
C PRO A 132 -9.70 -3.66 11.95
N VAL A 133 -9.96 -2.49 11.38
CA VAL A 133 -11.10 -2.25 10.47
C VAL A 133 -10.65 -1.96 9.03
N THR A 134 -9.35 -1.83 8.82
CA THR A 134 -8.72 -1.60 7.53
C THR A 134 -7.84 -2.80 7.16
N TYR A 135 -7.94 -3.24 5.91
CA TYR A 135 -7.19 -4.36 5.35
C TYR A 135 -6.37 -3.95 4.12
N LEU A 136 -5.24 -4.57 3.96
CA LEU A 136 -4.38 -4.49 2.78
C LEU A 136 -3.87 -5.90 2.45
N ALA A 137 -4.22 -6.41 1.28
CA ALA A 137 -3.68 -7.69 0.81
C ALA A 137 -2.20 -7.56 0.44
N GLY A 138 -1.39 -8.49 0.87
CA GLY A 138 -0.02 -8.65 0.39
C GLY A 138 0.01 -8.78 -1.13
N ARG A 139 0.98 -8.14 -1.77
CA ARG A 139 1.11 -8.09 -3.23
C ARG A 139 -0.16 -7.58 -3.94
N TYR A 140 -1.04 -6.87 -3.22
CA TYR A 140 -2.34 -6.43 -3.76
C TYR A 140 -3.25 -7.60 -4.17
N GLY A 141 -3.09 -8.77 -3.57
CA GLY A 141 -3.81 -10.01 -3.89
C GLY A 141 -5.26 -10.02 -3.42
N PHE A 142 -6.10 -9.17 -4.01
CA PHE A 142 -7.51 -9.02 -3.68
C PHE A 142 -8.41 -9.62 -4.75
N GLY A 143 -9.48 -10.29 -4.31
CA GLY A 143 -10.48 -10.90 -5.18
C GLY A 143 -11.90 -10.84 -4.58
N PRO A 144 -12.93 -11.28 -5.32
CA PRO A 144 -14.32 -11.24 -4.87
C PRO A 144 -14.56 -11.97 -3.54
N VAL A 145 -13.90 -13.12 -3.35
CA VAL A 145 -14.01 -13.90 -2.11
C VAL A 145 -13.38 -13.19 -0.94
N THR A 146 -12.25 -12.49 -1.15
CA THR A 146 -11.60 -11.65 -0.14
C THR A 146 -12.58 -10.61 0.43
N SER A 147 -13.35 -9.92 -0.44
CA SER A 147 -14.34 -8.93 -0.01
C SER A 147 -15.39 -9.51 0.95
N GLU A 148 -15.84 -10.74 0.69
CA GLU A 148 -16.81 -11.43 1.54
C GLU A 148 -16.21 -11.82 2.91
N HIS A 149 -14.97 -12.29 2.92
CA HIS A 149 -14.24 -12.58 4.14
C HIS A 149 -14.05 -11.34 5.00
N LEU A 150 -13.63 -10.23 4.39
CA LEU A 150 -13.44 -8.96 5.08
C LEU A 150 -14.74 -8.47 5.74
N ARG A 151 -15.86 -8.53 5.01
CA ARG A 151 -17.18 -8.19 5.56
C ARG A 151 -17.53 -9.05 6.76
N THR A 152 -17.30 -10.35 6.68
CA THR A 152 -17.61 -11.32 7.76
C THR A 152 -16.76 -11.07 9.00
N LEU A 153 -15.51 -10.63 8.84
CA LEU A 153 -14.57 -10.32 9.91
C LEU A 153 -14.70 -8.89 10.45
N GLY A 154 -15.64 -8.08 9.91
CA GLY A 154 -15.92 -6.74 10.41
C GLY A 154 -15.02 -5.63 9.86
N TYR A 155 -14.27 -5.88 8.80
CA TYR A 155 -13.53 -4.85 8.09
C TYR A 155 -14.47 -3.86 7.39
N GLN A 156 -14.05 -2.61 7.30
CA GLN A 156 -14.83 -1.51 6.73
C GLN A 156 -14.12 -0.82 5.58
N VAL A 157 -12.79 -0.91 5.53
CA VAL A 157 -11.94 -0.29 4.51
C VAL A 157 -10.98 -1.32 3.93
N ASP A 158 -10.84 -1.32 2.61
CA ASP A 158 -9.84 -2.10 1.88
C ASP A 158 -8.93 -1.19 1.07
N LEU A 159 -7.62 -1.43 1.17
CA LEU A 159 -6.56 -0.73 0.46
C LEU A 159 -5.88 -1.60 -0.60
N SER A 160 -6.45 -2.76 -0.94
CA SER A 160 -5.75 -3.78 -1.73
C SER A 160 -5.75 -3.53 -3.23
N ILE A 161 -6.54 -2.57 -3.73
CA ILE A 161 -6.58 -2.28 -5.16
C ILE A 161 -5.38 -1.40 -5.55
N SER A 162 -4.62 -1.82 -6.55
CA SER A 162 -3.52 -1.03 -7.12
C SER A 162 -3.93 -0.48 -8.48
N ALA A 163 -4.34 0.79 -8.53
CA ALA A 163 -4.89 1.41 -9.73
C ALA A 163 -3.95 1.29 -10.95
N TYR A 164 -4.52 0.94 -12.10
CA TYR A 164 -3.84 0.76 -13.40
C TYR A 164 -2.76 -0.35 -13.43
N CYS A 165 -2.72 -1.25 -12.45
CA CYS A 165 -1.73 -2.32 -12.38
C CYS A 165 -2.26 -3.64 -12.94
N ASP A 166 -1.39 -4.37 -13.62
CA ASP A 166 -1.63 -5.73 -14.07
C ASP A 166 -0.56 -6.65 -13.47
N PHE A 167 -0.97 -7.55 -12.58
CA PHE A 167 -0.10 -8.55 -11.95
C PHE A 167 -0.27 -9.95 -12.55
N SER A 168 -1.02 -10.10 -13.65
CA SER A 168 -1.29 -11.40 -14.29
C SER A 168 -0.02 -12.13 -14.74
N HIS A 169 1.05 -11.37 -15.07
CA HIS A 169 2.35 -11.94 -15.43
C HIS A 169 3.04 -12.67 -14.26
N GLN A 170 2.60 -12.43 -13.02
CA GLN A 170 3.01 -13.10 -11.79
C GLN A 170 1.86 -13.93 -11.20
N GLN A 171 0.85 -14.25 -12.00
CA GLN A 171 -0.36 -14.98 -11.59
C GLN A 171 -1.23 -14.25 -10.54
N GLY A 172 -1.02 -12.93 -10.38
CA GLY A 172 -1.82 -12.07 -9.52
C GLY A 172 -3.00 -11.42 -10.24
N PRO A 173 -3.78 -10.59 -9.55
CA PRO A 173 -4.96 -9.94 -10.12
C PRO A 173 -4.62 -8.87 -11.18
N ASP A 174 -5.55 -8.65 -12.10
CA ASP A 174 -5.47 -7.57 -13.09
C ASP A 174 -6.35 -6.39 -12.67
N PHE A 175 -5.72 -5.31 -12.19
CA PHE A 175 -6.36 -4.04 -11.87
C PHE A 175 -6.11 -2.97 -12.95
N SER A 176 -5.70 -3.36 -14.14
CA SER A 176 -5.34 -2.40 -15.21
C SER A 176 -6.52 -1.53 -15.66
N GLU A 177 -7.77 -1.94 -15.40
CA GLU A 177 -8.97 -1.15 -15.68
C GLU A 177 -9.47 -0.36 -14.46
N TYR A 178 -8.95 -0.62 -13.27
CA TYR A 178 -9.28 0.17 -12.08
C TYR A 178 -8.55 1.50 -12.11
N THR A 179 -9.27 2.56 -11.75
CA THR A 179 -8.73 3.90 -11.55
C THR A 179 -8.50 4.15 -10.06
N ASN A 180 -8.14 5.39 -9.69
CA ASN A 180 -8.07 5.78 -8.28
C ASN A 180 -9.46 6.11 -7.66
N ALA A 181 -10.54 5.95 -8.40
CA ALA A 181 -11.87 6.23 -7.89
C ALA A 181 -12.23 5.30 -6.74
N LEU A 182 -12.75 5.88 -5.67
CA LEU A 182 -13.28 5.13 -4.54
C LEU A 182 -14.56 4.41 -4.96
N PHE A 183 -14.77 3.21 -4.43
CA PHE A 183 -16.04 2.50 -4.62
C PHE A 183 -16.42 1.73 -3.35
N VAL A 184 -17.65 1.25 -3.29
CA VAL A 184 -18.16 0.44 -2.18
C VAL A 184 -18.67 -0.87 -2.74
N GLU A 185 -18.19 -1.97 -2.18
CA GLU A 185 -18.65 -3.32 -2.46
C GLU A 185 -18.80 -4.07 -1.13
N ASN A 186 -19.87 -4.85 -0.96
CA ASN A 186 -20.16 -5.61 0.26
C ASN A 186 -20.07 -4.77 1.57
N ALA A 187 -20.49 -3.52 1.52
CA ALA A 187 -20.39 -2.53 2.62
C ALA A 187 -18.94 -2.15 3.01
N ILE A 188 -17.95 -2.53 2.22
CA ILE A 188 -16.55 -2.15 2.39
C ILE A 188 -16.22 -1.01 1.44
N ARG A 189 -15.53 0.01 1.96
CA ARG A 189 -14.96 1.11 1.16
C ARG A 189 -13.63 0.69 0.59
N HIS A 190 -13.54 0.59 -0.73
CA HIS A 190 -12.28 0.35 -1.43
C HIS A 190 -11.61 1.68 -1.78
N ILE A 191 -10.37 1.85 -1.34
CA ILE A 191 -9.54 3.04 -1.58
C ILE A 191 -8.29 2.57 -2.35
N PRO A 192 -8.26 2.71 -3.68
CA PRO A 192 -7.13 2.23 -4.46
C PRO A 192 -5.82 2.94 -4.12
N HIS A 193 -4.71 2.20 -4.07
CA HIS A 193 -3.37 2.79 -4.05
C HIS A 193 -3.16 3.68 -5.26
N THR A 194 -2.85 4.94 -5.00
CA THR A 194 -2.78 5.96 -6.04
C THR A 194 -1.65 5.69 -7.02
N SER A 195 -2.02 5.60 -8.28
CA SER A 195 -1.09 5.59 -9.42
C SER A 195 -1.53 6.60 -10.45
N SER A 196 -0.61 6.98 -11.33
CA SER A 196 -0.92 7.88 -12.44
C SER A 196 -0.07 7.55 -13.66
N TRP A 197 -0.67 7.67 -14.82
CA TRP A 197 0.05 7.78 -16.08
C TRP A 197 0.56 9.21 -16.23
N LEU A 198 1.86 9.35 -16.40
CA LEU A 198 2.53 10.62 -16.70
C LEU A 198 3.00 10.65 -18.15
N SER A 199 3.08 11.83 -18.73
CA SER A 199 3.57 12.08 -20.09
C SER A 199 4.10 13.51 -20.20
N VAL A 200 4.98 13.77 -21.16
CA VAL A 200 5.36 15.15 -21.53
C VAL A 200 4.17 15.97 -22.07
N SER A 201 3.11 15.30 -22.55
CA SER A 201 1.85 15.92 -22.94
C SER A 201 0.79 15.74 -21.84
N LYS A 202 0.36 16.84 -21.23
CA LYS A 202 -0.72 16.83 -20.22
C LYS A 202 -2.03 16.24 -20.74
N GLN A 203 -2.35 16.46 -22.02
CA GLN A 203 -3.57 15.93 -22.66
C GLN A 203 -3.50 14.41 -22.81
N VAL A 204 -2.34 13.88 -23.18
CA VAL A 204 -2.10 12.43 -23.27
C VAL A 204 -2.18 11.80 -21.88
N ALA A 205 -1.53 12.38 -20.87
CA ALA A 205 -1.61 11.92 -19.49
C ALA A 205 -3.07 11.93 -19.00
N LYS A 206 -3.81 13.02 -19.22
CA LYS A 206 -5.23 13.10 -18.86
C LYS A 206 -6.06 11.98 -19.48
N LYS A 207 -5.92 11.76 -20.80
CA LYS A 207 -6.63 10.68 -21.49
C LYS A 207 -6.24 9.30 -20.97
N ALA A 208 -4.96 9.06 -20.70
CA ALA A 208 -4.48 7.79 -20.15
C ALA A 208 -5.09 7.48 -18.78
N ASN A 209 -5.17 8.48 -17.91
CA ASN A 209 -5.75 8.34 -16.57
C ASN A 209 -7.29 8.19 -16.60
N GLN A 210 -7.98 8.82 -17.56
CA GLN A 210 -9.43 8.70 -17.69
C GLN A 210 -9.91 7.43 -18.41
N CYS A 211 -9.06 6.86 -19.27
CA CYS A 211 -9.40 5.71 -20.11
C CYS A 211 -8.28 4.65 -20.01
N PRO A 212 -8.20 3.87 -18.93
CA PRO A 212 -7.13 2.88 -18.74
C PRO A 212 -6.98 1.89 -19.91
N ALA A 213 -8.09 1.43 -20.49
CA ALA A 213 -8.11 0.54 -21.64
C ALA A 213 -7.36 1.11 -22.87
N TRP A 214 -7.30 2.43 -23.00
CA TRP A 214 -6.53 3.08 -24.06
C TRP A 214 -5.01 2.84 -23.91
N CYS A 215 -4.51 2.76 -22.69
CA CYS A 215 -3.09 2.49 -22.41
C CYS A 215 -2.66 1.09 -22.84
N ARG A 216 -3.55 0.09 -22.81
CA ARG A 216 -3.26 -1.27 -23.30
C ARG A 216 -2.89 -1.28 -24.78
N THR A 217 -3.47 -0.38 -25.58
CA THR A 217 -3.20 -0.28 -27.01
C THR A 217 -1.77 0.14 -27.33
N PHE A 218 -1.09 0.88 -26.43
CA PHE A 218 0.30 1.30 -26.64
C PHE A 218 1.30 0.16 -26.56
N ASN A 219 0.99 -0.90 -25.83
CA ASN A 219 1.88 -2.06 -25.70
C ASN A 219 1.65 -3.12 -26.78
N SER A 220 0.55 -3.03 -27.54
CA SER A 220 0.13 -4.07 -28.48
C SER A 220 0.84 -4.02 -29.86
N LYS A 221 1.30 -2.85 -30.31
CA LYS A 221 1.90 -2.67 -31.65
C LYS A 221 3.22 -1.92 -31.58
N TYR A 222 4.15 -2.25 -32.48
CA TYR A 222 5.49 -1.64 -32.54
C TYR A 222 5.44 -0.09 -32.66
N LEU A 223 4.59 0.41 -33.53
CA LEU A 223 4.43 1.86 -33.76
C LEU A 223 3.90 2.57 -32.50
N THR A 224 2.95 1.99 -31.80
CA THR A 224 2.38 2.58 -30.57
C THR A 224 3.39 2.59 -29.43
N ARG A 225 4.27 1.58 -29.32
CA ARG A 225 5.40 1.58 -28.37
C ARG A 225 6.37 2.72 -28.63
N PHE A 226 6.69 2.98 -29.91
CA PHE A 226 7.56 4.11 -30.27
C PHE A 226 6.93 5.46 -29.88
N ILE A 227 5.64 5.65 -30.15
CA ILE A 227 4.88 6.84 -29.75
C ILE A 227 4.85 6.99 -28.22
N ALA A 228 4.59 5.91 -27.48
CA ALA A 228 4.60 5.91 -26.02
C ALA A 228 5.97 6.34 -25.47
N LYS A 229 7.06 5.83 -26.06
CA LYS A 229 8.43 6.21 -25.69
C LYS A 229 8.74 7.68 -26.00
N ALA A 230 8.34 8.17 -27.18
CA ALA A 230 8.53 9.58 -27.57
C ALA A 230 7.75 10.54 -26.68
N LEU A 231 6.53 10.16 -26.26
CA LEU A 231 5.70 10.91 -25.33
C LEU A 231 6.04 10.67 -23.86
N ARG A 232 7.03 9.81 -23.57
CA ARG A 232 7.44 9.39 -22.21
C ARG A 232 6.24 8.97 -21.38
N ILE A 233 5.35 8.17 -21.95
CA ILE A 233 4.20 7.64 -21.22
C ILE A 233 4.71 6.56 -20.27
N SER A 234 4.54 6.79 -18.97
CA SER A 234 4.92 5.84 -17.92
C SER A 234 3.94 5.90 -16.76
N ARG A 235 3.68 4.75 -16.16
CA ARG A 235 2.86 4.65 -14.95
C ARG A 235 3.75 4.77 -13.72
N HIS A 236 3.35 5.59 -12.80
CA HIS A 236 4.02 5.78 -11.52
C HIS A 236 3.02 5.58 -10.38
N ARG A 237 3.45 4.94 -9.29
CA ARG A 237 2.70 4.85 -8.05
C ARG A 237 3.05 6.04 -7.17
N LEU A 238 2.13 6.49 -6.35
CA LEU A 238 2.37 7.52 -5.35
C LEU A 238 3.13 6.91 -4.16
N SER A 239 4.42 6.70 -4.38
CA SER A 239 5.35 6.11 -3.42
C SER A 239 6.71 6.78 -3.54
N PRO A 240 7.41 7.09 -2.44
CA PRO A 240 8.77 7.61 -2.47
C PRO A 240 9.78 6.54 -2.90
N GLU A 241 9.38 5.29 -2.99
CA GLU A 241 10.17 4.18 -3.51
C GLU A 241 10.24 4.27 -5.03
N GLY A 242 11.37 4.73 -5.53
CA GLY A 242 11.61 4.89 -6.97
C GLY A 242 11.11 6.21 -7.59
N ASN A 243 10.51 7.12 -6.81
CA ASN A 243 10.10 8.44 -7.27
C ASN A 243 10.73 9.56 -6.42
N ASP A 244 11.03 10.68 -7.05
CA ASP A 244 11.42 11.90 -6.38
C ASP A 244 10.20 12.79 -6.02
N LEU A 245 10.45 13.89 -5.31
CA LEU A 245 9.39 14.82 -4.88
C LEU A 245 8.61 15.37 -6.08
N SER A 246 9.28 15.72 -7.16
CA SER A 246 8.65 16.31 -8.34
C SER A 246 7.72 15.32 -9.05
N GLN A 247 8.10 14.04 -9.04
CA GLN A 247 7.28 12.97 -9.58
C GLN A 247 6.03 12.71 -8.70
N LEU A 248 6.17 12.70 -7.37
CA LEU A 248 5.02 12.57 -6.46
C LEU A 248 4.04 13.72 -6.63
N GLN A 249 4.54 14.95 -6.75
CA GLN A 249 3.71 16.12 -7.05
C GLN A 249 3.01 16.02 -8.42
N ALA A 250 3.72 15.56 -9.45
CA ALA A 250 3.18 15.39 -10.78
C ALA A 250 2.06 14.32 -10.82
N ILE A 251 2.23 13.20 -10.08
CA ILE A 251 1.21 12.15 -9.92
C ILE A 251 -0.07 12.76 -9.35
N THR A 252 0.05 13.46 -8.22
CA THR A 252 -1.08 14.08 -7.54
C THR A 252 -1.79 15.10 -8.43
N GLN A 253 -1.03 16.02 -9.05
CA GLN A 253 -1.59 17.04 -9.94
C GLN A 253 -2.27 16.45 -11.16
N ALA A 254 -1.72 15.38 -11.76
CA ALA A 254 -2.33 14.70 -12.90
C ALA A 254 -3.68 14.05 -12.53
N GLN A 255 -3.80 13.50 -11.33
CA GLN A 255 -5.04 12.91 -10.84
C GLN A 255 -6.05 13.98 -10.42
N MET A 256 -5.62 15.07 -9.76
CA MET A 256 -6.49 16.22 -9.49
C MET A 256 -7.08 16.82 -10.78
N ALA A 257 -6.31 16.84 -11.87
CA ALA A 257 -6.75 17.34 -13.17
C ALA A 257 -7.90 16.52 -13.81
N ILE A 258 -8.16 15.33 -13.29
CA ILE A 258 -9.30 14.47 -13.70
C ILE A 258 -10.38 14.36 -12.62
N GLY A 259 -10.26 15.12 -11.52
CA GLY A 259 -11.26 15.19 -10.47
C GLY A 259 -11.03 14.28 -9.28
N GLN A 260 -9.84 13.62 -9.18
CA GLN A 260 -9.50 12.83 -7.99
C GLN A 260 -9.19 13.74 -6.82
N ASP A 261 -9.71 13.41 -5.65
CA ASP A 261 -9.58 14.17 -4.40
C ASP A 261 -9.06 13.34 -3.21
N VAL A 262 -8.94 12.03 -3.35
CA VAL A 262 -8.37 11.14 -2.33
C VAL A 262 -7.12 10.46 -2.87
N PHE A 263 -6.03 10.49 -2.09
CA PHE A 263 -4.71 9.99 -2.46
C PHE A 263 -4.16 9.04 -1.41
N VAL A 264 -3.43 8.02 -1.84
CA VAL A 264 -2.73 7.08 -0.97
C VAL A 264 -1.23 7.14 -1.28
N LEU A 265 -0.45 7.71 -0.36
CA LEU A 265 1.00 7.64 -0.34
C LEU A 265 1.41 6.39 0.43
N SER A 266 2.20 5.51 -0.15
CA SER A 266 2.61 4.28 0.54
C SER A 266 4.07 3.93 0.33
N PHE A 267 4.68 3.27 1.32
CA PHE A 267 6.02 2.69 1.27
C PHE A 267 6.17 1.56 2.29
N HIS A 268 7.21 0.73 2.14
CA HIS A 268 7.49 -0.39 3.02
C HIS A 268 8.41 0.01 4.18
N SER A 269 8.10 -0.44 5.39
CA SER A 269 8.88 -0.09 6.59
C SER A 269 10.35 -0.52 6.52
N PRO A 270 10.74 -1.67 5.90
CA PRO A 270 12.15 -2.02 5.72
C PRO A 270 12.93 -1.02 4.86
N SER A 271 12.26 -0.25 3.99
CA SER A 271 12.90 0.82 3.20
C SER A 271 13.46 1.98 4.02
N LEU A 272 13.22 1.99 5.33
CA LEU A 272 13.83 2.95 6.25
C LEU A 272 15.25 2.59 6.68
N VAL A 273 15.74 1.42 6.27
CA VAL A 273 17.11 0.96 6.52
C VAL A 273 17.78 0.57 5.21
N ALA A 274 18.97 1.09 4.97
CA ALA A 274 19.71 0.83 3.73
C ALA A 274 20.03 -0.65 3.53
N GLY A 275 19.78 -1.16 2.33
CA GLY A 275 20.04 -2.54 1.92
C GLY A 275 18.93 -3.54 2.24
N MET A 276 17.87 -3.15 2.96
CA MET A 276 16.76 -4.06 3.28
C MET A 276 15.75 -4.19 2.14
N THR A 277 15.71 -3.25 1.21
CA THR A 277 14.88 -3.35 0.01
C THR A 277 15.68 -2.92 -1.23
N PRO A 278 15.32 -3.39 -2.43
CA PRO A 278 15.96 -2.95 -3.66
C PRO A 278 15.71 -1.47 -3.98
N TYR A 279 14.75 -0.83 -3.31
CA TYR A 279 14.43 0.59 -3.48
C TYR A 279 15.43 1.51 -2.77
N VAL A 280 16.09 1.00 -1.71
CA VAL A 280 17.03 1.77 -0.87
C VAL A 280 18.34 1.00 -0.65
N PRO A 281 19.11 0.73 -1.71
CA PRO A 281 20.34 -0.05 -1.60
C PRO A 281 21.43 0.66 -0.79
N THR A 282 21.37 1.99 -0.63
CA THR A 282 22.38 2.76 0.09
C THR A 282 21.76 3.68 1.15
N THR A 283 22.58 4.12 2.11
CA THR A 283 22.18 5.13 3.11
C THR A 283 21.68 6.42 2.46
N LYS A 284 22.28 6.84 1.35
CA LYS A 284 21.84 8.02 0.60
C LYS A 284 20.43 7.85 0.02
N ASP A 285 20.10 6.66 -0.45
CA ASP A 285 18.76 6.35 -0.97
C ASP A 285 17.72 6.35 0.15
N CYS A 286 18.07 5.79 1.30
CA CYS A 286 17.24 5.82 2.51
C CYS A 286 16.94 7.27 2.96
N GLU A 287 17.96 8.12 3.07
CA GLU A 287 17.80 9.53 3.44
C GLU A 287 16.98 10.30 2.38
N ARG A 288 17.16 9.98 1.09
CA ARG A 288 16.35 10.56 0.01
C ARG A 288 14.87 10.16 0.16
N LEU A 289 14.58 8.89 0.47
CA LEU A 289 13.22 8.40 0.69
C LEU A 289 12.57 9.16 1.86
N LYS A 290 13.23 9.24 3.01
CA LYS A 290 12.75 9.96 4.19
C LYS A 290 12.50 11.45 3.90
N TYR A 291 13.48 12.11 3.26
CA TYR A 291 13.35 13.50 2.84
C TYR A 291 12.17 13.72 1.88
N THR A 292 12.05 12.88 0.84
CA THR A 292 11.00 12.98 -0.17
C THR A 292 9.62 12.80 0.47
N THR A 293 9.46 11.82 1.36
CA THR A 293 8.20 11.56 2.06
C THR A 293 7.77 12.77 2.88
N ARG A 294 8.66 13.29 3.73
CA ARG A 294 8.38 14.44 4.57
C ARG A 294 8.03 15.69 3.73
N ARG A 295 8.86 16.00 2.72
CA ARG A 295 8.63 17.16 1.85
C ARG A 295 7.33 17.08 1.05
N TYR A 296 6.93 15.84 0.64
CA TYR A 296 5.67 15.65 -0.04
C TYR A 296 4.47 15.89 0.90
N ILE A 297 4.52 15.40 2.13
CA ILE A 297 3.49 15.64 3.15
C ILE A 297 3.37 17.15 3.45
N GLU A 298 4.49 17.83 3.67
CA GLU A 298 4.49 19.29 3.88
C GLU A 298 3.88 20.04 2.69
N TRP A 299 4.23 19.65 1.46
CA TRP A 299 3.68 20.24 0.25
C TRP A 299 2.18 20.00 0.13
N PHE A 300 1.71 18.77 0.40
CA PHE A 300 0.30 18.44 0.35
C PHE A 300 -0.55 19.25 1.32
N LEU A 301 -0.07 19.42 2.55
CA LEU A 301 -0.74 20.22 3.56
C LEU A 301 -0.74 21.73 3.24
N ARG A 302 0.39 22.27 2.79
CA ARG A 302 0.56 23.72 2.66
C ARG A 302 0.13 24.27 1.30
N GLU A 303 0.51 23.59 0.22
CA GLU A 303 0.26 24.09 -1.15
C GLU A 303 -1.10 23.65 -1.70
N LEU A 304 -1.58 22.49 -1.30
CA LEU A 304 -2.92 22.00 -1.71
C LEU A 304 -3.98 22.31 -0.65
N ASN A 305 -3.59 22.80 0.53
CA ASN A 305 -4.47 22.94 1.70
C ASN A 305 -5.24 21.62 1.96
N GLY A 306 -4.52 20.51 1.83
CA GLY A 306 -5.10 19.16 1.95
C GLY A 306 -5.19 18.72 3.41
N GLU A 307 -5.99 17.69 3.64
CA GLU A 307 -6.13 17.02 4.94
C GLU A 307 -5.46 15.64 4.90
N ILE A 308 -4.79 15.25 6.00
CA ILE A 308 -4.31 13.87 6.17
C ILE A 308 -5.25 13.13 7.10
N VAL A 309 -5.79 12.00 6.62
CA VAL A 309 -6.80 11.20 7.31
C VAL A 309 -6.31 9.77 7.51
N LEU A 310 -6.82 9.08 8.53
CA LEU A 310 -6.64 7.63 8.68
C LEU A 310 -7.58 6.90 7.71
N ALA A 311 -7.19 5.71 7.28
CA ALA A 311 -8.04 4.93 6.39
C ALA A 311 -9.39 4.59 7.02
N LYS A 312 -9.43 4.26 8.32
CA LYS A 312 -10.66 4.01 9.07
C LYS A 312 -11.65 5.18 9.05
N ASP A 313 -11.15 6.43 9.00
CA ASP A 313 -12.00 7.63 8.95
C ASP A 313 -12.75 7.76 7.61
N MET A 314 -12.37 6.94 6.63
CA MET A 314 -13.00 6.87 5.30
C MET A 314 -14.05 5.76 5.21
N ALA A 315 -14.33 5.02 6.28
CA ALA A 315 -15.35 3.98 6.31
C ALA A 315 -16.74 4.51 5.89
N VAL A 316 -17.57 3.60 5.37
CA VAL A 316 -18.95 3.94 5.02
C VAL A 316 -19.70 4.23 6.31
N SER A 317 -20.34 5.39 6.42
CA SER A 317 -21.22 5.70 7.54
C SER A 317 -22.32 4.65 7.62
N GLN A 318 -22.40 3.96 8.75
CA GLN A 318 -23.55 3.10 9.01
C GLN A 318 -24.72 4.04 9.29
N GLY A 319 -25.60 4.16 8.29
CA GLY A 319 -26.84 4.95 8.41
C GLY A 319 -27.87 4.28 9.32
#